data_ad3f165f3117a3b09ec7acb85e760409
#
_entry.id   ad3f165f3117a3b09ec7acb85e760409
#
_cell.length_a   1.000
_cell.length_b   1.000
_cell.length_c   1.000
_cell.angle_alpha   90.00
_cell.angle_beta   90.00
_cell.angle_gamma   90.00
#
_symmetry.space_group_name_H-M   'P 1'
#
loop_
_entity.id
_entity.type
_entity.pdbx_description
1 polymer ?
#
loop_
_entity_poly.entity_id
_entity_poly.type
_entity_poly.pdbx_seq_one_letter_code
_entity_poly.pdbx_strand_id
1 'polypeptide(L)'
;MGVPIMKSEIKRATGLLVIEVVNSNPNGDPDRESDPRQRANGLGEISPVSFKRKLRDLLEDHNAPFFRSLPEQFLQNEERYQILEHRGRDRKAIRSEMEEGVSPGKFDQDKFLSSSFVRKYWDGRVFGNTFLEDGSAKGYIKTGVVQFGMGLSVAPINVQRLTNTNKAGVEEGKQAGMAPMAY
;
A
#
# COMPACT_ATOMS: atom_id res chain seq x y z
N MET A 1 26.70 25.89 -14.05
CA MET A 1 26.96 25.87 -12.60
C MET A 1 25.86 25.01 -11.96
N GLY A 2 26.19 23.80 -11.49
CA GLY A 2 25.22 22.93 -10.83
C GLY A 2 24.94 23.44 -9.42
N VAL A 3 23.67 23.62 -9.11
CA VAL A 3 23.23 23.91 -7.74
C VAL A 3 23.63 22.73 -6.86
N PRO A 4 24.39 22.95 -5.77
CA PRO A 4 24.73 21.85 -4.88
C PRO A 4 23.45 21.30 -4.26
N ILE A 5 23.15 20.02 -4.51
CA ILE A 5 22.10 19.29 -3.82
C ILE A 5 22.55 19.22 -2.36
N MET A 6 22.02 20.09 -1.52
CA MET A 6 22.17 19.94 -0.08
C MET A 6 21.61 18.57 0.30
N LYS A 7 22.48 17.65 0.68
CA LYS A 7 22.09 16.42 1.37
C LYS A 7 21.48 16.82 2.71
N SER A 8 20.18 17.09 2.73
CA SER A 8 19.48 17.23 3.99
C SER A 8 19.47 15.84 4.66
N GLU A 9 20.15 15.71 5.77
CA GLU A 9 20.14 14.50 6.56
C GLU A 9 18.71 14.29 7.11
N ILE A 10 18.01 13.28 6.59
CA ILE A 10 16.67 12.93 7.08
C ILE A 10 16.84 12.25 8.44
N LYS A 11 16.46 12.95 9.50
CA LYS A 11 16.49 12.42 10.86
C LYS A 11 15.41 11.36 11.06
N ARG A 12 15.73 10.36 11.89
CA ARG A 12 14.73 9.39 12.33
C ARG A 12 13.63 10.12 13.13
N ALA A 13 12.39 9.85 12.79
CA ALA A 13 11.21 10.37 13.48
C ALA A 13 10.27 9.24 13.86
N THR A 14 9.49 9.44 14.91
CA THR A 14 8.37 8.59 15.30
C THR A 14 7.13 9.47 15.44
N GLY A 15 5.97 8.91 15.10
CA GLY A 15 4.70 9.61 15.18
C GLY A 15 3.58 8.69 15.63
N LEU A 16 2.48 9.26 16.09
CA LEU A 16 1.23 8.59 16.38
C LEU A 16 0.22 8.93 15.29
N LEU A 17 -0.37 7.89 14.67
CA LEU A 17 -1.49 8.02 13.76
C LEU A 17 -2.75 7.55 14.48
N VAL A 18 -3.74 8.41 14.55
CA VAL A 18 -5.09 8.10 15.07
C VAL A 18 -6.02 7.98 13.89
N ILE A 19 -6.77 6.87 13.83
CA ILE A 19 -7.72 6.58 12.76
C ILE A 19 -9.11 6.43 13.42
N GLU A 20 -10.05 7.24 12.97
CA GLU A 20 -11.44 7.05 13.33
C GLU A 20 -12.10 6.08 12.35
N VAL A 21 -12.86 5.14 12.88
CA VAL A 21 -13.61 4.14 12.10
C VAL A 21 -15.06 4.16 12.59
N VAL A 22 -15.96 4.54 11.69
CA VAL A 22 -17.40 4.58 11.96
C VAL A 22 -18.11 3.74 10.90
N ASN A 23 -18.92 2.78 11.35
CA ASN A 23 -19.77 1.94 10.48
C ASN A 23 -19.01 1.37 9.26
N SER A 24 -17.76 0.93 9.46
CA SER A 24 -16.96 0.39 8.39
C SER A 24 -15.98 -0.68 8.88
N ASN A 25 -15.48 -1.49 7.95
CA ASN A 25 -14.50 -2.53 8.22
C ASN A 25 -13.11 -2.08 7.72
N PRO A 26 -12.24 -1.58 8.59
CA PRO A 26 -10.93 -1.08 8.19
C PRO A 26 -9.94 -2.19 7.84
N ASN A 27 -10.16 -3.43 8.36
CA ASN A 27 -9.30 -4.58 8.13
C ASN A 27 -10.08 -5.89 8.32
N GLY A 28 -10.59 -6.46 7.23
CA GLY A 28 -11.24 -7.76 7.25
C GLY A 28 -10.25 -8.88 7.61
N ASP A 29 -10.76 -9.86 8.35
CA ASP A 29 -10.03 -11.08 8.70
C ASP A 29 -10.39 -12.20 7.70
N PRO A 30 -9.45 -12.68 6.87
CA PRO A 30 -9.74 -13.71 5.88
C PRO A 30 -10.18 -15.03 6.52
N ASP A 31 -9.78 -15.30 7.76
CA ASP A 31 -10.11 -16.52 8.48
C ASP A 31 -11.50 -16.44 9.16
N ARG A 32 -12.16 -15.28 9.11
CA ARG A 32 -13.47 -14.99 9.71
C ARG A 32 -14.44 -14.34 8.73
N GLU A 33 -14.56 -14.88 7.54
CA GLU A 33 -15.51 -14.39 6.51
C GLU A 33 -15.37 -12.88 6.23
N SER A 34 -14.17 -12.33 6.40
CA SER A 34 -13.87 -10.90 6.29
C SER A 34 -14.48 -10.01 7.37
N ASP A 35 -14.89 -10.55 8.52
CA ASP A 35 -15.24 -9.73 9.68
C ASP A 35 -14.09 -8.78 10.07
N PRO A 36 -14.35 -7.68 10.76
CA PRO A 36 -13.31 -6.83 11.33
C PRO A 36 -12.37 -7.64 12.20
N ARG A 37 -11.08 -7.45 11.96
CA ARG A 37 -10.05 -8.16 12.70
C ARG A 37 -10.06 -7.76 14.16
N GLN A 38 -10.12 -8.75 15.04
CA GLN A 38 -10.27 -8.57 16.48
C GLN A 38 -9.36 -9.53 17.25
N ARG A 39 -8.73 -9.02 18.30
CA ARG A 39 -7.95 -9.82 19.26
C ARG A 39 -8.86 -10.60 20.22
N ALA A 40 -8.28 -11.57 20.94
CA ALA A 40 -8.99 -12.35 21.95
C ALA A 40 -9.56 -11.45 23.10
N ASN A 41 -8.96 -10.32 23.37
CA ASN A 41 -9.42 -9.35 24.36
C ASN A 41 -10.47 -8.37 23.82
N GLY A 42 -10.96 -8.57 22.59
CA GLY A 42 -11.98 -7.74 21.97
C GLY A 42 -11.46 -6.48 21.27
N LEU A 43 -10.17 -6.15 21.36
CA LEU A 43 -9.62 -4.99 20.66
C LEU A 43 -9.60 -5.21 19.15
N GLY A 44 -10.06 -4.22 18.39
CA GLY A 44 -9.93 -4.22 16.93
C GLY A 44 -8.50 -4.00 16.48
N GLU A 45 -8.15 -4.60 15.34
CA GLU A 45 -6.82 -4.47 14.76
C GLU A 45 -6.86 -3.93 13.32
N ILE A 46 -5.91 -3.03 13.03
CA ILE A 46 -5.58 -2.65 11.66
C ILE A 46 -4.12 -3.06 11.41
N SER A 47 -3.92 -4.04 10.54
CA SER A 47 -2.56 -4.48 10.21
C SER A 47 -1.82 -3.44 9.36
N PRO A 48 -0.49 -3.33 9.51
CA PRO A 48 0.32 -2.48 8.64
C PRO A 48 0.13 -2.81 7.16
N VAL A 49 -0.09 -4.07 6.83
CA VAL A 49 -0.29 -4.53 5.44
C VAL A 49 -1.59 -3.97 4.87
N SER A 50 -2.70 -4.09 5.62
CA SER A 50 -4.00 -3.53 5.21
C SER A 50 -3.92 -2.01 5.05
N PHE A 51 -3.28 -1.32 5.99
CA PHE A 51 -3.13 0.13 5.93
C PHE A 51 -2.27 0.57 4.72
N LYS A 52 -1.12 -0.05 4.52
CA LYS A 52 -0.26 0.21 3.35
C LYS A 52 -0.99 -0.04 2.03
N ARG A 53 -1.86 -1.08 1.97
CA ARG A 53 -2.66 -1.35 0.77
C ARG A 53 -3.61 -0.20 0.45
N LYS A 54 -4.30 0.34 1.45
CA LYS A 54 -5.19 1.49 1.28
C LYS A 54 -4.46 2.74 0.78
N LEU A 55 -3.25 2.99 1.28
CA LEU A 55 -2.42 4.10 0.79
C LEU A 55 -1.99 3.90 -0.67
N ARG A 56 -1.68 2.66 -1.07
CA ARG A 56 -1.40 2.34 -2.47
C ARG A 56 -2.61 2.57 -3.37
N ASP A 57 -3.77 2.07 -2.95
CA ASP A 57 -5.03 2.21 -3.70
C ASP A 57 -5.39 3.69 -3.95
N LEU A 58 -5.08 4.58 -3.00
CA LEU A 58 -5.29 6.03 -3.15
C LEU A 58 -4.40 6.67 -4.21
N LEU A 59 -3.20 6.11 -4.44
CA LEU A 59 -2.23 6.67 -5.38
C LEU A 59 -2.18 5.91 -6.71
N GLU A 60 -2.82 4.74 -6.81
CA GLU A 60 -2.76 3.88 -8.00
C GLU A 60 -3.51 4.47 -9.19
N ASP A 61 -4.64 5.13 -8.94
CA ASP A 61 -5.42 5.82 -9.98
C ASP A 61 -5.10 7.32 -10.00
N HIS A 62 -4.23 7.73 -10.91
CA HIS A 62 -3.86 9.13 -11.10
C HIS A 62 -5.00 10.03 -11.59
N ASN A 63 -6.11 9.46 -12.06
CA ASN A 63 -7.31 10.21 -12.45
C ASN A 63 -8.30 10.37 -11.30
N ALA A 64 -8.12 9.62 -10.21
CA ALA A 64 -9.01 9.70 -9.05
C ALA A 64 -9.01 11.11 -8.42
N PRO A 65 -10.16 11.57 -7.89
CA PRO A 65 -10.27 12.88 -7.26
C PRO A 65 -9.24 13.11 -6.15
N PHE A 66 -8.92 12.07 -5.39
CA PHE A 66 -7.89 12.16 -4.36
C PHE A 66 -6.52 12.52 -4.94
N PHE A 67 -6.04 11.79 -5.96
CA PHE A 67 -4.74 12.06 -6.56
C PHE A 67 -4.70 13.46 -7.14
N ARG A 68 -5.76 13.88 -7.84
CA ARG A 68 -5.86 15.23 -8.43
C ARG A 68 -5.98 16.36 -7.40
N SER A 69 -6.30 16.06 -6.14
CA SER A 69 -6.30 17.03 -5.03
C SER A 69 -4.93 17.23 -4.38
N LEU A 70 -3.92 16.43 -4.76
CA LEU A 70 -2.58 16.57 -4.22
C LEU A 70 -1.94 17.90 -4.66
N PRO A 71 -0.98 18.44 -3.87
CA PRO A 71 -0.24 19.63 -4.24
C PRO A 71 0.41 19.50 -5.62
N GLU A 72 0.48 20.61 -6.35
CA GLU A 72 0.96 20.66 -7.74
C GLU A 72 2.33 20.00 -7.96
N GLN A 73 3.22 20.08 -6.99
CA GLN A 73 4.53 19.42 -7.03
C GLN A 73 4.46 17.89 -7.20
N PHE A 74 3.36 17.26 -6.74
CA PHE A 74 3.12 15.83 -6.94
C PHE A 74 2.59 15.58 -8.35
N LEU A 75 1.65 16.41 -8.81
CA LEU A 75 1.03 16.29 -10.13
C LEU A 75 2.05 16.50 -11.25
N GLN A 76 3.00 17.42 -11.08
CA GLN A 76 4.10 17.66 -12.03
C GLN A 76 5.10 16.52 -12.13
N ASN A 77 5.08 15.58 -11.20
CA ASN A 77 6.00 14.45 -11.13
C ASN A 77 5.24 13.11 -10.96
N GLU A 78 4.05 13.01 -11.55
CA GLU A 78 3.17 11.85 -11.35
C GLU A 78 3.81 10.51 -11.78
N GLU A 79 4.76 10.54 -12.73
CA GLU A 79 5.53 9.36 -13.13
C GLU A 79 6.35 8.73 -12.00
N ARG A 80 6.58 9.47 -10.90
CA ARG A 80 7.31 9.02 -9.72
C ARG A 80 6.42 8.39 -8.65
N TYR A 81 5.12 8.34 -8.88
CA TYR A 81 4.11 7.83 -7.95
C TYR A 81 3.43 6.56 -8.43
N GLN A 82 4.07 5.83 -9.33
CA GLN A 82 3.63 4.50 -9.74
C GLN A 82 3.70 3.52 -8.56
N ILE A 83 2.81 2.53 -8.57
CA ILE A 83 2.75 1.51 -7.52
C ILE A 83 3.38 0.21 -8.00
N LEU A 84 4.42 -0.24 -7.31
CA LEU A 84 5.10 -1.51 -7.58
C LEU A 84 4.22 -2.70 -7.17
N GLU A 85 3.60 -2.60 -6.00
CA GLU A 85 2.74 -3.62 -5.41
C GLU A 85 1.27 -3.48 -5.86
N HIS A 86 1.03 -3.18 -7.16
CA HIS A 86 -0.33 -3.10 -7.69
C HIS A 86 -0.96 -4.51 -7.85
N ARG A 87 -2.29 -4.57 -7.93
CA ARG A 87 -3.01 -5.82 -8.15
C ARG A 87 -2.78 -6.33 -9.58
N GLY A 88 -2.63 -7.65 -9.72
CA GLY A 88 -2.42 -8.27 -11.04
C GLY A 88 -1.05 -8.00 -11.68
N ARG A 89 -0.07 -7.54 -10.89
CA ARG A 89 1.27 -7.28 -11.39
C ARG A 89 1.93 -8.51 -12.00
N ASP A 90 2.61 -8.33 -13.14
CA ASP A 90 3.47 -9.33 -13.74
C ASP A 90 4.88 -9.23 -13.18
N ARG A 91 5.29 -10.24 -12.42
CA ARG A 91 6.63 -10.32 -11.81
C ARG A 91 7.75 -10.37 -12.85
N LYS A 92 7.50 -11.00 -14.00
CA LYS A 92 8.52 -11.10 -15.07
C LYS A 92 8.74 -9.75 -15.72
N ALA A 93 7.65 -9.03 -16.05
CA ALA A 93 7.73 -7.70 -16.63
C ALA A 93 8.45 -6.72 -15.70
N ILE A 94 8.14 -6.72 -14.40
CA ILE A 94 8.81 -5.87 -13.41
C ILE A 94 10.30 -6.21 -13.29
N ARG A 95 10.65 -7.51 -13.32
CA ARG A 95 12.06 -7.93 -13.30
C ARG A 95 12.81 -7.44 -14.53
N SER A 96 12.23 -7.59 -15.73
CA SER A 96 12.83 -7.08 -16.96
C SER A 96 13.04 -5.57 -16.91
N GLU A 97 12.05 -4.82 -16.45
CA GLU A 97 12.17 -3.37 -16.28
C GLU A 97 13.27 -2.98 -15.29
N MET A 98 13.40 -3.73 -14.20
CA MET A 98 14.49 -3.51 -13.23
C MET A 98 15.85 -3.81 -13.86
N GLU A 99 15.98 -4.89 -14.61
CA GLU A 99 17.23 -5.30 -15.26
C GLU A 99 17.65 -4.33 -16.38
N GLU A 100 16.70 -3.78 -17.12
CA GLU A 100 16.95 -2.73 -18.12
C GLU A 100 17.46 -1.43 -17.48
N GLY A 101 16.97 -1.10 -16.29
CA GLY A 101 17.39 0.08 -15.53
C GLY A 101 18.76 -0.06 -14.86
N VAL A 102 19.30 -1.28 -14.82
CA VAL A 102 20.60 -1.61 -14.24
C VAL A 102 21.42 -2.31 -15.32
N SER A 103 22.49 -1.68 -15.79
CA SER A 103 23.36 -2.23 -16.86
C SER A 103 23.71 -3.69 -16.59
N PRO A 104 23.72 -4.56 -17.62
CA PRO A 104 24.11 -5.96 -17.47
C PRO A 104 25.54 -6.04 -16.94
N GLY A 105 25.74 -6.72 -15.83
CA GLY A 105 27.03 -6.87 -15.18
C GLY A 105 26.92 -7.09 -13.69
N LYS A 106 28.01 -6.86 -12.98
CA LYS A 106 28.05 -6.96 -11.53
C LYS A 106 27.14 -5.88 -10.94
N PHE A 107 26.16 -6.30 -10.13
CA PHE A 107 25.20 -5.39 -9.54
C PHE A 107 25.89 -4.33 -8.67
N ASP A 108 25.50 -3.07 -8.90
CA ASP A 108 25.98 -1.90 -8.20
C ASP A 108 24.80 -1.27 -7.44
N GLN A 109 24.86 -1.28 -6.12
CA GLN A 109 23.79 -0.79 -5.25
C GLN A 109 23.51 0.71 -5.46
N ASP A 110 24.54 1.52 -5.64
CA ASP A 110 24.39 2.96 -5.79
C ASP A 110 23.73 3.31 -7.14
N LYS A 111 24.08 2.58 -8.19
CA LYS A 111 23.43 2.70 -9.50
C LYS A 111 21.97 2.29 -9.45
N PHE A 112 21.64 1.20 -8.73
CA PHE A 112 20.26 0.78 -8.54
C PHE A 112 19.46 1.83 -7.80
N LEU A 113 19.93 2.31 -6.66
CA LEU A 113 19.23 3.32 -5.85
C LEU A 113 18.99 4.63 -6.61
N SER A 114 19.83 4.95 -7.58
CA SER A 114 19.68 6.11 -8.46
C SER A 114 18.95 5.82 -9.76
N SER A 115 18.52 4.59 -10.00
CA SER A 115 17.90 4.14 -11.25
C SER A 115 16.52 4.76 -11.48
N SER A 116 16.09 4.76 -12.75
CA SER A 116 14.72 5.12 -13.15
C SER A 116 13.68 4.24 -12.48
N PHE A 117 13.97 2.96 -12.32
CA PHE A 117 13.10 2.00 -11.63
C PHE A 117 12.78 2.44 -10.21
N VAL A 118 13.80 2.74 -9.39
CA VAL A 118 13.59 3.20 -8.00
C VAL A 118 12.86 4.55 -7.98
N ARG A 119 13.18 5.46 -8.89
CA ARG A 119 12.49 6.76 -8.97
C ARG A 119 11.02 6.65 -9.31
N LYS A 120 10.64 5.70 -10.16
CA LYS A 120 9.28 5.47 -10.63
C LYS A 120 8.35 4.99 -9.52
N TYR A 121 8.77 4.02 -8.70
CA TYR A 121 7.91 3.32 -7.75
C TYR A 121 7.92 3.94 -6.36
N TRP A 122 6.83 4.66 -6.05
CA TRP A 122 6.67 5.35 -4.77
C TRP A 122 6.64 4.40 -3.58
N ASP A 123 5.82 3.36 -3.65
CA ASP A 123 5.65 2.42 -2.55
C ASP A 123 6.91 1.60 -2.27
N GLY A 124 7.71 1.31 -3.30
CA GLY A 124 9.02 0.69 -3.14
C GLY A 124 9.97 1.57 -2.32
N ARG A 125 10.02 2.88 -2.59
CA ARG A 125 10.85 3.83 -1.82
C ARG A 125 10.35 3.99 -0.40
N VAL A 126 9.03 4.10 -0.20
CA VAL A 126 8.42 4.45 1.09
C VAL A 126 8.30 3.24 2.01
N PHE A 127 7.78 2.12 1.51
CA PHE A 127 7.45 0.95 2.33
C PHE A 127 8.45 -0.19 2.20
N GLY A 128 9.36 -0.11 1.24
CA GLY A 128 10.23 -1.21 0.88
C GLY A 128 9.54 -2.21 -0.04
N ASN A 129 10.24 -3.30 -0.31
CA ASN A 129 9.83 -4.25 -1.32
C ASN A 129 10.30 -5.65 -0.98
N THR A 130 9.37 -6.59 -0.91
CA THR A 130 9.65 -8.03 -0.76
C THR A 130 9.85 -8.72 -2.11
N PHE A 131 9.52 -8.03 -3.18
CA PHE A 131 9.50 -8.58 -4.54
C PHE A 131 10.87 -8.98 -5.08
N LEU A 132 11.94 -8.33 -4.61
CA LEU A 132 13.31 -8.54 -5.06
C LEU A 132 14.07 -9.61 -4.24
N GLU A 133 13.37 -10.43 -3.45
CA GLU A 133 14.01 -11.47 -2.63
C GLU A 133 14.58 -12.63 -3.47
N ASP A 134 14.10 -12.79 -4.71
CA ASP A 134 14.53 -13.86 -5.61
C ASP A 134 15.59 -13.39 -6.61
N GLY A 135 16.69 -14.15 -6.70
CA GLY A 135 17.70 -13.97 -7.74
C GLY A 135 18.83 -12.99 -7.39
N SER A 136 19.46 -12.40 -8.40
CA SER A 136 20.62 -11.50 -8.27
C SER A 136 20.32 -10.19 -7.54
N ALA A 137 19.06 -9.81 -7.46
CA ALA A 137 18.58 -8.63 -6.74
C ALA A 137 18.30 -8.88 -5.25
N LYS A 138 18.62 -10.06 -4.72
CA LYS A 138 18.47 -10.42 -3.32
C LYS A 138 19.33 -9.50 -2.46
N GLY A 139 18.72 -8.58 -1.77
CA GLY A 139 19.42 -7.61 -0.94
C GLY A 139 19.01 -6.16 -1.16
N TYR A 140 18.34 -5.89 -2.26
CA TYR A 140 17.93 -4.54 -2.64
C TYR A 140 16.55 -4.19 -2.10
N ILE A 141 16.43 -3.02 -1.51
CA ILE A 141 15.20 -2.46 -0.92
C ILE A 141 14.43 -3.48 -0.07
N LYS A 142 15.03 -3.95 1.02
CA LYS A 142 14.34 -4.83 1.98
C LYS A 142 13.40 -4.07 2.89
N THR A 143 13.77 -2.85 3.27
CA THR A 143 13.05 -2.06 4.28
C THR A 143 12.88 -0.64 3.76
N GLY A 144 11.63 -0.18 3.70
CA GLY A 144 11.33 1.20 3.32
C GLY A 144 11.61 2.18 4.46
N VAL A 145 11.59 3.46 4.12
CA VAL A 145 11.85 4.55 5.06
C VAL A 145 10.70 4.80 6.03
N VAL A 146 9.50 4.29 5.72
CA VAL A 146 8.31 4.41 6.58
C VAL A 146 7.86 3.03 7.05
N GLN A 147 7.74 2.88 8.35
CA GLN A 147 7.24 1.67 9.00
C GLN A 147 6.02 2.00 9.85
N PHE A 148 4.97 1.19 9.72
CA PHE A 148 3.78 1.27 10.56
C PHE A 148 3.76 0.12 11.55
N GLY A 149 3.41 0.42 12.79
CA GLY A 149 3.05 -0.58 13.78
C GLY A 149 1.62 -1.11 13.55
N MET A 150 1.22 -2.07 14.36
CA MET A 150 -0.17 -2.55 14.42
C MET A 150 -1.06 -1.44 14.99
N GLY A 151 -2.13 -1.09 14.27
CA GLY A 151 -3.20 -0.26 14.80
C GLY A 151 -4.06 -1.07 15.77
N LEU A 152 -4.32 -0.54 16.94
CA LEU A 152 -5.18 -1.13 17.97
C LEU A 152 -6.25 -0.14 18.37
N SER A 153 -7.48 -0.63 18.53
CA SER A 153 -8.55 0.22 19.07
C SER A 153 -8.28 0.58 20.52
N VAL A 154 -8.75 1.75 20.93
CA VAL A 154 -8.62 2.25 22.32
C VAL A 154 -9.48 1.43 23.28
N ALA A 155 -10.61 0.88 22.79
CA ALA A 155 -11.54 0.04 23.55
C ALA A 155 -11.94 -1.19 22.71
N PRO A 156 -12.51 -2.23 23.33
CA PRO A 156 -13.10 -3.35 22.59
C PRO A 156 -14.11 -2.88 21.56
N ILE A 157 -14.07 -3.46 20.37
CA ILE A 157 -15.02 -3.16 19.30
C ILE A 157 -16.22 -4.10 19.36
N ASN A 158 -17.38 -3.59 18.94
CA ASN A 158 -18.58 -4.41 18.77
C ASN A 158 -18.82 -4.66 17.29
N VAL A 159 -18.63 -5.91 16.85
CA VAL A 159 -18.85 -6.31 15.47
C VAL A 159 -20.31 -6.63 15.25
N GLN A 160 -20.98 -5.87 14.41
CA GLN A 160 -22.38 -6.12 14.04
C GLN A 160 -22.44 -6.52 12.57
N ARG A 161 -23.13 -7.61 12.28
CA ARG A 161 -23.41 -8.07 10.93
C ARG A 161 -24.80 -7.58 10.52
N LEU A 162 -24.87 -6.65 9.59
CA LEU A 162 -26.12 -6.22 8.99
C LEU A 162 -26.22 -6.77 7.57
N THR A 163 -27.32 -7.44 7.29
CA THR A 163 -27.62 -7.96 5.95
C THR A 163 -28.54 -6.99 5.23
N ASN A 164 -28.05 -6.32 4.21
CA ASN A 164 -28.88 -5.56 3.30
C ASN A 164 -29.28 -6.43 2.12
N THR A 165 -30.57 -6.77 2.00
CA THR A 165 -31.11 -7.43 0.83
C THR A 165 -31.51 -6.39 -0.21
N ASN A 166 -30.81 -6.36 -1.33
CA ASN A 166 -31.20 -5.55 -2.48
C ASN A 166 -32.18 -6.37 -3.34
N LYS A 167 -33.46 -5.97 -3.37
CA LYS A 167 -34.49 -6.62 -4.19
C LYS A 167 -34.51 -6.15 -5.65
N ALA A 168 -33.77 -5.09 -5.97
CA ALA A 168 -33.70 -4.55 -7.32
C ALA A 168 -32.56 -5.19 -8.11
N GLY A 169 -32.88 -5.90 -9.20
CA GLY A 169 -31.90 -6.36 -10.18
C GLY A 169 -31.39 -7.79 -10.01
N VAL A 170 -32.13 -8.66 -9.35
CA VAL A 170 -31.82 -10.10 -9.34
C VAL A 170 -32.39 -10.72 -10.61
N GLU A 171 -31.53 -11.09 -11.57
CA GLU A 171 -31.87 -12.01 -12.62
C GLU A 171 -32.18 -13.39 -12.03
N GLU A 172 -33.17 -14.07 -12.60
CA GLU A 172 -33.61 -15.41 -12.15
C GLU A 172 -32.38 -16.34 -12.10
N GLY A 173 -32.05 -16.87 -10.91
CA GLY A 173 -30.93 -17.80 -10.69
C GLY A 173 -29.65 -17.21 -10.10
N LYS A 174 -29.53 -15.90 -9.85
CA LYS A 174 -28.40 -15.29 -9.13
C LYS A 174 -28.79 -14.93 -7.71
N GLN A 175 -28.06 -15.48 -6.72
CA GLN A 175 -28.19 -15.04 -5.34
C GLN A 175 -27.73 -13.57 -5.21
N ALA A 176 -28.55 -12.75 -4.55
CA ALA A 176 -28.15 -11.40 -4.18
C ALA A 176 -26.91 -11.47 -3.28
N GLY A 177 -25.81 -10.85 -3.70
CA GLY A 177 -24.59 -10.78 -2.92
C GLY A 177 -24.86 -10.06 -1.59
N MET A 178 -24.61 -10.73 -0.47
CA MET A 178 -24.62 -10.12 0.86
C MET A 178 -23.27 -9.50 1.13
N ALA A 179 -23.23 -8.18 1.32
CA ALA A 179 -22.04 -7.52 1.85
C ALA A 179 -22.22 -7.36 3.37
N PRO A 180 -21.45 -8.06 4.21
CA PRO A 180 -21.48 -7.82 5.64
C PRO A 180 -20.92 -6.43 5.93
N MET A 181 -21.67 -5.58 6.59
CA MET A 181 -21.17 -4.34 7.20
C MET A 181 -20.93 -4.60 8.68
N ALA A 182 -19.76 -4.19 9.17
CA ALA A 182 -19.39 -4.26 10.57
C ALA A 182 -19.36 -2.83 11.16
N TYR A 183 -19.85 -2.69 12.38
CA TYR A 183 -19.87 -1.44 13.13
C TYR A 183 -19.00 -1.56 14.38
#